data_e3efabd3c2d92bcbdb1b6cf6eb5c0937
#
_entry.id   e3efabd3c2d92bcbdb1b6cf6eb5c0937
#
_cell.length_a   1.000
_cell.length_b   1.000
_cell.length_c   1.000
_cell.angle_alpha   90.00
_cell.angle_beta   90.00
_cell.angle_gamma   90.00
#
_symmetry.space_group_name_H-M   'P 1'
#
loop_
_entity.id
_entity.type
_entity.pdbx_description
1 polymer ?
#
loop_
_entity_poly.entity_id
_entity_poly.type
_entity_poly.pdbx_seq_one_letter_code
_entity_poly.pdbx_strand_id
1 'polypeptide(L)'
;MCDETAHPIRVVKDVRIPMPDGVHLAANLFMPDGDGRYPGLFSFTPYHKDGRGGLDQEAHHRYFASRGYACMQVDFRGTGNSEGVNPHPMDPQERQDGHDVVEWLAAQPWCTGSVGVWGISYGGITALSIASTRPRHLRAIVPIHATIDNREWLFRPHGCQGLLLCDVDWGTRMAAANLTPPFFADPEGAWLRLWRERLEKNSPWFMHWHGDPPEPDYWLRRRIPYEQIDVPTFGICGWYDAYTAPTFLVYEAVTAPKRVLIGPWKHALPDLSPDRPIGGAHEMLRWWDRWLKGIQNGVDKEPPVAIYVLGAETWRHERRWPIERTTSSRFYLDADRGLSPHPGDDLAAPDEYVYDARVGAGSIGYNGHRKWLPLPGDQSADDHRSLMYTTAPLEDPIEITGAPVARIWLSATSVETSVVVKLCGKFRSWRGYILKKGR
;
A
#
# COMPACT_ATOMS: atom_id res chain seq x y z
N MET A 1 -15.81 -27.27 -6.66
CA MET A 1 -14.78 -27.44 -5.61
C MET A 1 -13.66 -28.23 -6.24
N CYS A 2 -12.61 -27.56 -6.72
CA CYS A 2 -11.38 -28.25 -7.11
C CYS A 2 -10.69 -28.63 -5.81
N ASP A 3 -10.53 -29.91 -5.60
CA ASP A 3 -9.72 -30.49 -4.54
C ASP A 3 -8.26 -30.22 -4.90
N GLU A 4 -7.76 -29.07 -4.50
CA GLU A 4 -6.35 -28.73 -4.64
C GLU A 4 -5.58 -29.46 -3.55
N THR A 5 -5.13 -30.66 -3.86
CA THR A 5 -4.20 -31.40 -2.99
C THR A 5 -2.96 -30.54 -2.76
N ALA A 6 -2.78 -30.08 -1.54
CA ALA A 6 -1.61 -29.29 -1.17
C ALA A 6 -0.35 -30.14 -1.30
N HIS A 7 0.63 -29.68 -2.06
CA HIS A 7 1.92 -30.35 -2.18
C HIS A 7 2.77 -30.17 -0.92
N PRO A 8 3.54 -31.18 -0.52
CA PRO A 8 4.65 -30.95 0.39
C PRO A 8 5.58 -29.87 -0.18
N ILE A 9 6.15 -29.07 0.69
CA ILE A 9 7.05 -27.98 0.27
C ILE A 9 8.43 -28.13 0.89
N ARG A 10 9.45 -27.76 0.14
CA ARG A 10 10.80 -27.56 0.63
C ARG A 10 11.11 -26.06 0.73
N VAL A 11 11.97 -25.72 1.69
CA VAL A 11 12.40 -24.34 1.93
C VAL A 11 13.92 -24.30 1.83
N VAL A 12 14.44 -23.42 0.98
CA VAL A 12 15.87 -23.15 0.85
C VAL A 12 16.12 -21.73 1.31
N LYS A 13 16.92 -21.60 2.36
CA LYS A 13 17.29 -20.29 2.92
C LYS A 13 18.50 -19.71 2.22
N ASP A 14 18.58 -18.39 2.20
CA ASP A 14 19.73 -17.62 1.73
C ASP A 14 20.21 -17.97 0.31
N VAL A 15 19.26 -18.22 -0.61
CA VAL A 15 19.56 -18.33 -2.04
C VAL A 15 20.23 -17.04 -2.51
N ARG A 16 21.38 -17.16 -3.14
CA ARG A 16 22.16 -16.02 -3.65
C ARG A 16 21.73 -15.71 -5.08
N ILE A 17 21.26 -14.47 -5.30
CA ILE A 17 20.85 -13.98 -6.61
C ILE A 17 21.90 -12.99 -7.11
N PRO A 18 22.71 -13.36 -8.13
CA PRO A 18 23.74 -12.47 -8.65
C PRO A 18 23.11 -11.32 -9.44
N MET A 19 23.51 -10.09 -9.13
CA MET A 19 23.17 -8.90 -9.91
C MET A 19 24.25 -8.58 -10.93
N PRO A 20 23.94 -7.86 -12.03
CA PRO A 20 24.90 -7.55 -13.08
C PRO A 20 26.16 -6.79 -12.63
N ASP A 21 26.06 -6.06 -11.53
CA ASP A 21 27.18 -5.31 -10.93
C ASP A 21 28.02 -6.10 -9.93
N GLY A 22 27.75 -7.41 -9.80
CA GLY A 22 28.48 -8.33 -8.91
C GLY A 22 27.96 -8.38 -7.47
N VAL A 23 26.98 -7.57 -7.10
CA VAL A 23 26.28 -7.68 -5.81
C VAL A 23 25.40 -8.93 -5.80
N HIS A 24 25.30 -9.62 -4.67
CA HIS A 24 24.36 -10.72 -4.51
C HIS A 24 23.21 -10.32 -3.57
N LEU A 25 21.98 -10.49 -4.05
CA LEU A 25 20.81 -10.42 -3.19
C LEU A 25 20.57 -11.78 -2.52
N ALA A 26 19.90 -11.75 -1.37
CA ALA A 26 19.57 -12.94 -0.61
C ALA A 26 18.06 -13.19 -0.61
N ALA A 27 17.67 -14.45 -0.82
CA ALA A 27 16.27 -14.84 -0.83
C ALA A 27 16.01 -16.11 -0.04
N ASN A 28 14.80 -16.25 0.50
CA ASN A 28 14.26 -17.52 0.97
C ASN A 28 13.34 -18.08 -0.13
N LEU A 29 13.60 -19.31 -0.58
CA LEU A 29 12.82 -19.99 -1.60
C LEU A 29 11.93 -21.06 -0.97
N PHE A 30 10.64 -21.00 -1.26
CA PHE A 30 9.61 -21.95 -0.90
C PHE A 30 9.08 -22.56 -2.19
N MET A 31 9.13 -23.88 -2.36
CA MET A 31 8.65 -24.51 -3.57
C MET A 31 8.11 -25.91 -3.28
N PRO A 32 7.30 -26.50 -4.18
CA PRO A 32 6.88 -27.88 -4.04
C PRO A 32 8.08 -28.81 -3.94
N ASP A 33 7.97 -29.85 -3.14
CA ASP A 33 8.98 -30.89 -3.01
C ASP A 33 8.83 -31.88 -4.17
N GLY A 34 9.71 -31.74 -5.16
CA GLY A 34 9.68 -32.54 -6.41
C GLY A 34 10.46 -31.88 -7.54
N ASP A 35 10.60 -32.61 -8.64
CA ASP A 35 11.42 -32.21 -9.82
C ASP A 35 10.62 -31.43 -10.89
N GLY A 36 9.45 -30.90 -10.54
CA GLY A 36 8.61 -30.13 -11.45
C GLY A 36 9.15 -28.73 -11.77
N ARG A 37 8.57 -28.14 -12.82
CA ARG A 37 8.77 -26.71 -13.14
C ARG A 37 7.53 -25.95 -12.71
N TYR A 38 7.72 -24.83 -12.01
CA TYR A 38 6.67 -24.05 -11.39
C TYR A 38 6.76 -22.58 -11.81
N PRO A 39 5.64 -21.86 -11.96
CA PRO A 39 5.70 -20.40 -12.10
C PRO A 39 6.34 -19.77 -10.87
N GLY A 40 7.12 -18.72 -11.10
CA GLY A 40 7.78 -17.97 -10.04
C GLY A 40 6.88 -16.90 -9.43
N LEU A 41 6.90 -16.78 -8.11
CA LEU A 41 6.31 -15.64 -7.40
C LEU A 41 7.35 -15.05 -6.47
N PHE A 42 7.43 -13.72 -6.34
CA PHE A 42 8.27 -13.16 -5.30
C PHE A 42 7.73 -11.88 -4.70
N SER A 43 8.15 -11.61 -3.48
CA SER A 43 8.04 -10.31 -2.81
C SER A 43 9.43 -9.74 -2.60
N PHE A 44 9.56 -8.41 -2.78
CA PHE A 44 10.82 -7.69 -2.70
C PHE A 44 10.67 -6.50 -1.76
N THR A 45 11.42 -6.46 -0.66
CA THR A 45 11.16 -5.50 0.41
C THR A 45 12.40 -5.23 1.26
N PRO A 46 12.52 -4.03 1.87
CA PRO A 46 13.61 -3.72 2.80
C PRO A 46 13.37 -4.24 4.23
N TYR A 47 12.26 -4.92 4.50
CA TYR A 47 11.84 -5.28 5.85
C TYR A 47 12.47 -6.57 6.40
N HIS A 48 13.49 -7.08 5.73
CA HIS A 48 14.21 -8.31 6.03
C HIS A 48 13.35 -9.57 5.93
N LYS A 49 13.73 -10.47 5.03
CA LYS A 49 13.01 -11.74 4.78
C LYS A 49 12.91 -12.65 6.02
N ASP A 50 13.89 -12.57 6.92
CA ASP A 50 13.92 -13.29 8.20
C ASP A 50 13.50 -12.42 9.38
N GLY A 51 13.14 -11.16 9.15
CA GLY A 51 12.59 -10.23 10.12
C GLY A 51 11.06 -10.31 10.21
N ARG A 52 10.49 -9.48 11.07
CA ARG A 52 9.05 -9.46 11.30
C ARG A 52 8.23 -9.24 10.02
N GLY A 53 8.69 -8.36 9.12
CA GLY A 53 8.01 -8.10 7.85
C GLY A 53 8.01 -9.32 6.92
N GLY A 54 9.08 -10.11 6.93
CA GLY A 54 9.16 -11.36 6.19
C GLY A 54 8.24 -12.44 6.78
N LEU A 55 8.23 -12.58 8.09
CA LEU A 55 7.39 -13.57 8.78
C LEU A 55 5.89 -13.34 8.53
N ASP A 56 5.43 -12.09 8.49
CA ASP A 56 4.02 -11.76 8.17
C ASP A 56 3.63 -12.23 6.75
N GLN A 57 4.57 -12.36 5.82
CA GLN A 57 4.34 -12.79 4.44
C GLN A 57 4.67 -14.27 4.18
N GLU A 58 5.43 -14.93 5.04
CA GLU A 58 5.87 -16.31 4.85
C GLU A 58 4.70 -17.28 4.69
N ALA A 59 3.63 -17.10 5.45
CA ALA A 59 2.44 -17.94 5.33
C ALA A 59 1.84 -17.92 3.91
N HIS A 60 1.84 -16.77 3.24
CA HIS A 60 1.39 -16.64 1.85
C HIS A 60 2.34 -17.34 0.88
N HIS A 61 3.65 -17.19 1.05
CA HIS A 61 4.63 -17.91 0.22
C HIS A 61 4.49 -19.42 0.36
N ARG A 62 4.32 -19.94 1.57
CA ARG A 62 4.05 -21.37 1.82
C ARG A 62 2.72 -21.82 1.21
N TYR A 63 1.69 -20.99 1.32
CA TYR A 63 0.38 -21.25 0.73
C TYR A 63 0.45 -21.40 -0.79
N PHE A 64 1.13 -20.48 -1.48
CA PHE A 64 1.30 -20.57 -2.93
C PHE A 64 2.24 -21.72 -3.33
N ALA A 65 3.31 -21.93 -2.57
CA ALA A 65 4.22 -23.05 -2.84
C ALA A 65 3.51 -24.39 -2.76
N SER A 66 2.67 -24.63 -1.75
CA SER A 66 1.88 -25.86 -1.65
C SER A 66 0.86 -26.02 -2.80
N ARG A 67 0.66 -25.00 -3.61
CA ARG A 67 -0.25 -25.01 -4.78
C ARG A 67 0.47 -24.88 -6.12
N GLY A 68 1.74 -25.29 -6.15
CA GLY A 68 2.51 -25.43 -7.37
C GLY A 68 3.12 -24.12 -7.87
N TYR A 69 3.65 -23.30 -6.98
CA TYR A 69 4.45 -22.13 -7.28
C TYR A 69 5.84 -22.22 -6.64
N ALA A 70 6.84 -21.64 -7.27
CA ALA A 70 8.13 -21.40 -6.65
C ALA A 70 8.19 -19.96 -6.15
N CYS A 71 8.16 -19.78 -4.82
CA CYS A 71 7.95 -18.49 -4.18
C CYS A 71 9.21 -18.01 -3.50
N MET A 72 9.57 -16.73 -3.67
CA MET A 72 10.75 -16.15 -3.02
C MET A 72 10.38 -14.91 -2.20
N GLN A 73 11.01 -14.79 -1.03
CA GLN A 73 11.13 -13.53 -0.30
C GLN A 73 12.55 -13.01 -0.48
N VAL A 74 12.70 -11.84 -1.07
CA VAL A 74 13.99 -11.28 -1.43
C VAL A 74 14.24 -10.01 -0.60
N ASP A 75 15.43 -9.95 0.03
CA ASP A 75 15.91 -8.76 0.70
C ASP A 75 16.42 -7.75 -0.33
N PHE A 76 16.12 -6.47 -0.15
CA PHE A 76 16.73 -5.40 -0.92
C PHE A 76 18.26 -5.38 -0.78
N ARG A 77 18.93 -4.89 -1.79
CA ARG A 77 20.32 -4.49 -1.71
C ARG A 77 20.56 -3.69 -0.42
N GLY A 78 21.61 -4.01 0.31
CA GLY A 78 21.98 -3.31 1.54
C GLY A 78 21.07 -3.54 2.74
N THR A 79 20.15 -4.51 2.67
CA THR A 79 19.27 -4.88 3.78
C THR A 79 19.30 -6.38 4.05
N GLY A 80 18.88 -6.81 5.23
CA GLY A 80 18.86 -8.23 5.60
C GLY A 80 20.16 -8.96 5.28
N ASN A 81 20.07 -10.06 4.53
CA ASN A 81 21.22 -10.86 4.13
C ASN A 81 21.77 -10.51 2.72
N SER A 82 21.19 -9.53 2.01
CA SER A 82 21.66 -9.06 0.71
C SER A 82 22.95 -8.24 0.84
N GLU A 83 23.83 -8.30 -0.13
CA GLU A 83 25.03 -7.45 -0.20
C GLU A 83 24.72 -6.02 -0.61
N GLY A 84 25.75 -5.16 -0.59
CA GLY A 84 25.67 -3.76 -0.99
C GLY A 84 25.10 -2.84 0.08
N VAL A 85 24.74 -1.63 -0.35
CA VAL A 85 24.23 -0.54 0.48
C VAL A 85 22.96 0.04 -0.13
N ASN A 86 22.07 0.59 0.72
CA ASN A 86 20.85 1.27 0.31
C ASN A 86 20.70 2.59 1.09
N PRO A 87 21.39 3.65 0.66
CA PRO A 87 21.38 4.92 1.39
C PRO A 87 20.08 5.72 1.22
N HIS A 88 19.26 5.39 0.22
CA HIS A 88 18.04 6.11 -0.11
C HIS A 88 16.84 5.19 -0.29
N PRO A 89 15.67 5.52 0.27
CA PRO A 89 14.46 4.75 -0.01
C PRO A 89 13.96 5.01 -1.43
N MET A 90 13.32 3.99 -2.01
CA MET A 90 12.68 4.06 -3.34
C MET A 90 13.66 4.49 -4.44
N ASP A 91 14.91 4.07 -4.29
CA ASP A 91 15.94 4.38 -5.26
C ASP A 91 15.66 3.68 -6.60
N PRO A 92 15.97 4.33 -7.75
CA PRO A 92 15.89 3.67 -9.05
C PRO A 92 16.65 2.33 -9.14
N GLN A 93 17.70 2.12 -8.35
CA GLN A 93 18.43 0.87 -8.29
C GLN A 93 17.56 -0.28 -7.73
N GLU A 94 16.69 -0.02 -6.75
CA GLU A 94 15.75 -1.03 -6.25
C GLU A 94 14.84 -1.56 -7.37
N ARG A 95 14.42 -0.66 -8.25
CA ARG A 95 13.60 -0.98 -9.43
C ARG A 95 14.36 -1.86 -10.41
N GLN A 96 15.62 -1.53 -10.67
CA GLN A 96 16.46 -2.31 -11.55
C GLN A 96 16.79 -3.68 -10.96
N ASP A 97 17.17 -3.73 -9.69
CA ASP A 97 17.42 -4.99 -8.99
C ASP A 97 16.19 -5.92 -9.07
N GLY A 98 14.99 -5.36 -8.84
CA GLY A 98 13.74 -6.13 -8.95
C GLY A 98 13.48 -6.64 -10.37
N HIS A 99 13.79 -5.85 -11.41
CA HIS A 99 13.75 -6.29 -12.81
C HIS A 99 14.67 -7.50 -13.02
N ASP A 100 15.91 -7.40 -12.57
CA ASP A 100 16.92 -8.43 -12.74
C ASP A 100 16.55 -9.70 -11.96
N VAL A 101 15.91 -9.58 -10.80
CA VAL A 101 15.33 -10.71 -10.05
C VAL A 101 14.24 -11.44 -10.86
N VAL A 102 13.37 -10.73 -11.59
CA VAL A 102 12.37 -11.34 -12.46
C VAL A 102 13.05 -12.21 -13.52
N GLU A 103 14.05 -11.65 -14.21
CA GLU A 103 14.74 -12.35 -15.30
C GLU A 103 15.57 -13.53 -14.78
N TRP A 104 16.26 -13.35 -13.64
CA TRP A 104 17.01 -14.42 -12.99
C TRP A 104 16.10 -15.58 -12.57
N LEU A 105 14.96 -15.28 -11.94
CA LEU A 105 13.98 -16.27 -11.48
C LEU A 105 13.40 -17.06 -12.66
N ALA A 106 13.05 -16.36 -13.74
CA ALA A 106 12.54 -16.99 -14.95
C ALA A 106 13.53 -17.94 -15.62
N ALA A 107 14.83 -17.67 -15.51
CA ALA A 107 15.90 -18.48 -16.08
C ALA A 107 16.23 -19.74 -15.26
N GLN A 108 15.67 -19.90 -14.05
CA GLN A 108 15.98 -21.06 -13.24
C GLN A 108 15.41 -22.35 -13.85
N PRO A 109 16.14 -23.49 -13.79
CA PRO A 109 15.72 -24.75 -14.42
C PRO A 109 14.39 -25.27 -13.88
N TRP A 110 14.05 -24.95 -12.66
CA TRP A 110 12.79 -25.30 -12.01
C TRP A 110 11.66 -24.26 -12.24
N CYS A 111 11.93 -23.17 -12.94
CA CYS A 111 10.93 -22.16 -13.27
C CYS A 111 10.33 -22.39 -14.67
N THR A 112 9.02 -22.14 -14.83
CA THR A 112 8.36 -22.23 -16.14
C THR A 112 8.68 -21.04 -17.06
N GLY A 113 9.33 -19.99 -16.56
CA GLY A 113 9.56 -18.73 -17.25
C GLY A 113 8.42 -17.72 -17.09
N SER A 114 7.40 -18.02 -16.29
CA SER A 114 6.33 -17.09 -15.95
C SER A 114 6.52 -16.59 -14.52
N VAL A 115 6.59 -15.29 -14.30
CA VAL A 115 6.86 -14.67 -12.99
C VAL A 115 5.76 -13.71 -12.61
N GLY A 116 5.39 -13.72 -11.33
CA GLY A 116 4.51 -12.74 -10.69
C GLY A 116 5.20 -12.04 -9.53
N VAL A 117 4.83 -10.78 -9.30
CA VAL A 117 5.35 -9.97 -8.18
C VAL A 117 4.22 -9.50 -7.30
N TRP A 118 4.41 -9.59 -5.98
CA TRP A 118 3.43 -9.13 -5.02
C TRP A 118 4.08 -8.56 -3.76
N GLY A 119 3.31 -7.86 -2.99
CA GLY A 119 3.73 -7.41 -1.67
C GLY A 119 2.79 -6.39 -1.09
N ILE A 120 2.98 -6.12 0.20
CA ILE A 120 2.22 -5.12 0.94
C ILE A 120 3.08 -3.91 1.23
N SER A 121 2.48 -2.71 1.20
CA SER A 121 3.17 -1.47 1.55
C SER A 121 4.34 -1.21 0.60
N TYR A 122 5.53 -1.07 1.12
CA TYR A 122 6.74 -0.95 0.30
C TYR A 122 6.85 -2.08 -0.72
N GLY A 123 6.56 -3.32 -0.35
CA GLY A 123 6.55 -4.45 -1.29
C GLY A 123 5.51 -4.30 -2.41
N GLY A 124 4.38 -3.66 -2.13
CA GLY A 124 3.38 -3.32 -3.14
C GLY A 124 3.84 -2.18 -4.05
N ILE A 125 4.49 -1.16 -3.49
CA ILE A 125 5.14 -0.08 -4.24
C ILE A 125 6.22 -0.65 -5.16
N THR A 126 7.02 -1.59 -4.66
CA THR A 126 8.05 -2.27 -5.42
C THR A 126 7.46 -3.10 -6.56
N ALA A 127 6.33 -3.79 -6.35
CA ALA A 127 5.66 -4.54 -7.40
C ALA A 127 5.25 -3.63 -8.57
N LEU A 128 4.69 -2.44 -8.27
CA LEU A 128 4.38 -1.41 -9.28
C LEU A 128 5.65 -0.88 -9.96
N SER A 129 6.68 -0.62 -9.17
CA SER A 129 7.96 -0.09 -9.65
C SER A 129 8.65 -1.05 -10.62
N ILE A 130 8.71 -2.34 -10.28
CA ILE A 130 9.25 -3.40 -11.14
C ILE A 130 8.43 -3.52 -12.43
N ALA A 131 7.10 -3.56 -12.33
CA ALA A 131 6.24 -3.68 -13.51
C ALA A 131 6.42 -2.52 -14.49
N SER A 132 6.73 -1.33 -14.00
CA SER A 132 6.99 -0.16 -14.85
C SER A 132 8.27 -0.29 -15.70
N THR A 133 9.19 -1.19 -15.36
CA THR A 133 10.38 -1.49 -16.16
C THR A 133 10.15 -2.54 -17.25
N ARG A 134 8.95 -3.14 -17.29
CA ARG A 134 8.53 -4.15 -18.27
C ARG A 134 9.49 -5.36 -18.40
N PRO A 135 9.77 -6.09 -17.31
CA PRO A 135 10.59 -7.30 -17.44
C PRO A 135 9.91 -8.30 -18.37
N ARG A 136 10.69 -8.92 -19.24
CA ARG A 136 10.17 -9.81 -20.30
C ARG A 136 9.34 -10.97 -19.75
N HIS A 137 9.69 -11.49 -18.58
CA HIS A 137 9.07 -12.67 -17.99
C HIS A 137 8.03 -12.36 -16.93
N LEU A 138 7.78 -11.07 -16.62
CA LEU A 138 6.70 -10.67 -15.72
C LEU A 138 5.34 -10.88 -16.39
N ARG A 139 4.42 -11.56 -15.70
CA ARG A 139 3.08 -11.92 -16.24
C ARG A 139 1.94 -11.26 -15.50
N ALA A 140 2.10 -10.96 -14.23
CA ALA A 140 1.07 -10.29 -13.43
C ALA A 140 1.67 -9.72 -12.15
N ILE A 141 0.97 -8.75 -11.54
CA ILE A 141 1.33 -8.20 -10.22
C ILE A 141 0.12 -8.13 -9.28
N VAL A 142 0.42 -8.17 -7.98
CA VAL A 142 -0.57 -7.89 -6.91
C VAL A 142 0.01 -6.88 -5.92
N PRO A 143 -0.11 -5.58 -6.20
CA PRO A 143 0.24 -4.53 -5.25
C PRO A 143 -0.84 -4.41 -4.17
N ILE A 144 -0.42 -4.53 -2.90
CA ILE A 144 -1.30 -4.44 -1.74
C ILE A 144 -0.92 -3.20 -0.93
N HIS A 145 -1.89 -2.32 -0.64
CA HIS A 145 -1.64 -1.07 0.08
C HIS A 145 -0.46 -0.29 -0.48
N ALA A 146 -0.55 0.12 -1.74
CA ALA A 146 0.56 0.71 -2.48
C ALA A 146 0.20 2.04 -3.15
N THR A 147 1.22 2.83 -3.47
CA THR A 147 1.10 4.10 -4.19
C THR A 147 2.10 4.17 -5.34
N ILE A 148 1.84 5.08 -6.27
CA ILE A 148 2.68 5.37 -7.44
C ILE A 148 3.50 6.65 -7.25
N ASP A 149 3.15 7.49 -6.31
CA ASP A 149 3.86 8.71 -5.98
C ASP A 149 4.06 8.80 -4.46
N ASN A 150 5.27 8.45 -4.04
CA ASN A 150 5.61 8.42 -2.62
C ASN A 150 5.72 9.81 -2.01
N ARG A 151 6.12 10.82 -2.80
CA ARG A 151 6.16 12.20 -2.33
C ARG A 151 4.76 12.65 -1.96
N GLU A 152 3.81 12.51 -2.88
CA GLU A 152 2.45 13.02 -2.73
C GLU A 152 1.63 12.26 -1.67
N TRP A 153 1.83 10.95 -1.55
CA TRP A 153 0.96 10.12 -0.71
C TRP A 153 1.61 9.65 0.60
N LEU A 154 2.90 9.84 0.76
CA LEU A 154 3.61 9.33 1.94
C LEU A 154 4.43 10.43 2.63
N PHE A 155 5.35 11.06 1.93
CA PHE A 155 6.31 11.96 2.56
C PHE A 155 5.82 13.40 2.67
N ARG A 156 5.11 13.89 1.65
CA ARG A 156 4.54 15.24 1.61
C ARG A 156 3.11 15.24 1.07
N PRO A 157 2.18 14.57 1.74
CA PRO A 157 0.81 14.49 1.25
C PRO A 157 0.23 15.91 1.09
N HIS A 158 -0.17 16.23 -0.15
CA HIS A 158 -0.70 17.54 -0.53
C HIS A 158 0.20 18.71 -0.11
N GLY A 159 1.52 18.53 -0.12
CA GLY A 159 2.49 19.54 0.30
C GLY A 159 2.76 19.58 1.81
N CYS A 160 1.96 18.94 2.64
CA CYS A 160 2.16 18.85 4.07
C CYS A 160 3.22 17.80 4.42
N GLN A 161 4.02 18.06 5.46
CA GLN A 161 5.01 17.08 5.89
C GLN A 161 4.35 15.90 6.62
N GLY A 162 4.65 14.69 6.17
CA GLY A 162 4.17 13.43 6.77
C GLY A 162 4.91 13.05 8.06
N LEU A 163 5.08 14.01 8.99
CA LEU A 163 5.94 13.90 10.16
C LEU A 163 5.68 12.65 11.00
N LEU A 164 4.43 12.41 11.39
CA LEU A 164 4.13 11.33 12.31
C LEU A 164 4.40 9.95 11.72
N LEU A 165 4.00 9.72 10.48
CA LEU A 165 4.18 8.42 9.83
C LEU A 165 5.61 8.25 9.34
N CYS A 166 6.11 9.19 8.56
CA CYS A 166 7.37 9.00 7.85
C CYS A 166 8.59 9.18 8.74
N ASP A 167 8.52 10.10 9.68
CA ASP A 167 9.68 10.43 10.53
C ASP A 167 9.64 9.68 11.85
N VAL A 168 8.57 9.88 12.64
CA VAL A 168 8.51 9.36 14.02
C VAL A 168 8.24 7.85 14.05
N ASP A 169 7.39 7.32 13.16
CA ASP A 169 7.07 5.88 13.17
C ASP A 169 7.93 5.08 12.17
N TRP A 170 7.61 5.20 10.87
CA TRP A 170 8.25 4.36 9.86
C TRP A 170 9.73 4.69 9.65
N GLY A 171 10.09 5.97 9.59
CA GLY A 171 11.46 6.40 9.37
C GLY A 171 12.41 5.93 10.48
N THR A 172 12.01 6.05 11.74
CA THR A 172 12.83 5.58 12.88
C THR A 172 12.92 4.05 12.92
N ARG A 173 11.83 3.34 12.59
CA ARG A 173 11.86 1.88 12.50
C ARG A 173 12.78 1.39 11.38
N MET A 174 12.78 2.07 10.24
CA MET A 174 13.68 1.74 9.14
C MET A 174 15.14 2.05 9.47
N ALA A 175 15.41 3.16 10.16
CA ALA A 175 16.74 3.44 10.65
C ALA A 175 17.24 2.32 11.59
N ALA A 176 16.41 1.88 12.52
CA ALA A 176 16.75 0.77 13.41
C ALA A 176 16.94 -0.55 12.64
N ALA A 177 16.09 -0.86 11.68
CA ALA A 177 16.20 -2.06 10.85
C ALA A 177 17.51 -2.05 10.03
N ASN A 178 17.86 -0.93 9.41
CA ASN A 178 19.07 -0.79 8.61
C ASN A 178 20.37 -0.87 9.45
N LEU A 179 20.27 -0.66 10.77
CA LEU A 179 21.39 -0.84 11.70
C LEU A 179 21.58 -2.29 12.16
N THR A 180 20.61 -3.18 11.90
CA THR A 180 20.73 -4.60 12.28
C THR A 180 21.76 -5.33 11.43
N PRO A 181 22.58 -6.22 12.03
CA PRO A 181 23.49 -7.05 11.26
C PRO A 181 22.71 -8.08 10.41
N PRO A 182 23.31 -8.61 9.34
CA PRO A 182 22.77 -9.77 8.62
C PRO A 182 22.52 -10.97 9.53
N PHE A 183 21.47 -11.75 9.24
CA PHE A 183 21.02 -12.86 10.11
C PHE A 183 21.66 -14.22 9.76
N PHE A 184 22.65 -14.29 8.91
CA PHE A 184 23.24 -15.56 8.53
C PHE A 184 24.51 -15.87 9.34
N ALA A 185 24.68 -17.14 9.68
CA ALA A 185 25.92 -17.64 10.25
C ALA A 185 26.95 -17.80 9.13
N ASP A 186 28.07 -17.10 9.28
CA ASP A 186 29.17 -17.14 8.30
C ASP A 186 30.50 -17.27 9.06
N PRO A 187 31.13 -18.44 8.99
CA PRO A 187 32.40 -18.70 9.67
C PRO A 187 33.54 -17.77 9.22
N GLU A 188 33.45 -17.23 8.01
CA GLU A 188 34.48 -16.33 7.47
C GLU A 188 34.28 -14.86 7.86
N GLY A 189 33.16 -14.54 8.53
CA GLY A 189 32.88 -13.21 9.02
C GLY A 189 32.47 -12.20 7.95
N ALA A 190 31.98 -12.64 6.80
CA ALA A 190 31.52 -11.78 5.71
C ALA A 190 30.36 -10.89 6.17
N TRP A 191 29.50 -11.39 7.08
CA TRP A 191 28.42 -10.61 7.70
C TRP A 191 28.93 -9.36 8.42
N LEU A 192 30.08 -9.45 9.11
CA LEU A 192 30.66 -8.32 9.83
C LEU A 192 31.18 -7.25 8.87
N ARG A 193 31.77 -7.67 7.74
CA ARG A 193 32.21 -6.75 6.68
C ARG A 193 31.02 -6.01 6.07
N LEU A 194 29.96 -6.75 5.70
CA LEU A 194 28.74 -6.17 5.16
C LEU A 194 28.08 -5.19 6.16
N TRP A 195 28.02 -5.56 7.42
CA TRP A 195 27.44 -4.73 8.44
C TRP A 195 28.23 -3.43 8.64
N ARG A 196 29.56 -3.49 8.72
CA ARG A 196 30.43 -2.30 8.81
C ARG A 196 30.24 -1.39 7.61
N GLU A 197 30.23 -1.93 6.42
CA GLU A 197 30.00 -1.15 5.19
C GLU A 197 28.66 -0.41 5.23
N ARG A 198 27.61 -1.05 5.71
CA ARG A 198 26.29 -0.43 5.84
C ARG A 198 26.29 0.67 6.91
N LEU A 199 26.90 0.45 8.05
CA LEU A 199 27.03 1.45 9.11
C LEU A 199 27.79 2.70 8.65
N GLU A 200 28.73 2.54 7.74
CA GLU A 200 29.53 3.64 7.18
C GLU A 200 28.81 4.38 6.04
N LYS A 201 28.03 3.68 5.21
CA LYS A 201 27.51 4.21 3.94
C LYS A 201 26.00 4.44 3.92
N ASN A 202 25.20 3.76 4.74
CA ASN A 202 23.79 3.98 4.82
C ASN A 202 23.49 5.14 5.77
N SER A 203 22.80 6.17 5.26
CA SER A 203 22.22 7.21 6.11
C SER A 203 20.82 6.80 6.58
N PRO A 204 20.34 7.29 7.73
CA PRO A 204 18.94 7.14 8.10
C PRO A 204 18.04 7.76 7.03
N TRP A 205 17.14 6.98 6.46
CA TRP A 205 16.35 7.41 5.31
C TRP A 205 15.53 8.66 5.55
N PHE A 206 15.01 8.87 6.78
CA PHE A 206 14.21 10.05 7.10
C PHE A 206 14.99 11.38 6.99
N MET A 207 16.32 11.33 6.99
CA MET A 207 17.15 12.53 6.77
C MET A 207 17.01 13.09 5.34
N HIS A 208 16.54 12.29 4.39
CA HIS A 208 16.45 12.70 2.99
C HIS A 208 15.17 13.46 2.61
N TRP A 209 14.18 13.51 3.49
CA TRP A 209 12.94 14.25 3.24
C TRP A 209 12.67 15.37 4.27
N HIS A 210 13.60 15.56 5.21
CA HIS A 210 13.61 16.72 6.08
C HIS A 210 14.26 17.93 5.41
N GLY A 211 13.75 19.11 5.71
CA GLY A 211 14.27 20.36 5.18
C GLY A 211 13.79 20.68 3.76
N ASP A 212 14.48 21.64 3.13
CA ASP A 212 14.27 21.91 1.71
C ASP A 212 14.57 20.64 0.91
N PRO A 213 13.72 20.33 -0.09
CA PRO A 213 13.91 19.09 -0.81
C PRO A 213 15.31 19.05 -1.38
N PRO A 214 15.99 17.91 -1.25
CA PRO A 214 17.17 17.70 -2.07
C PRO A 214 16.76 17.93 -3.50
N GLU A 215 17.66 18.30 -4.34
CA GLU A 215 17.51 18.65 -5.77
C GLU A 215 16.14 18.36 -6.40
N PRO A 216 15.56 19.24 -7.21
CA PRO A 216 14.21 19.08 -7.77
C PRO A 216 13.97 17.70 -8.39
N ASP A 217 15.02 17.04 -8.89
CA ASP A 217 14.97 15.73 -9.52
C ASP A 217 14.94 14.56 -8.54
N TYR A 218 15.18 14.76 -7.25
CA TYR A 218 15.22 13.68 -6.27
C TYR A 218 13.92 12.85 -6.26
N TRP A 219 12.79 13.53 -6.13
CA TRP A 219 11.47 12.92 -6.14
C TRP A 219 11.03 12.48 -7.53
N LEU A 220 11.39 13.23 -8.57
CA LEU A 220 11.05 12.90 -9.95
C LEU A 220 11.65 11.55 -10.37
N ARG A 221 12.91 11.30 -10.05
CA ARG A 221 13.58 10.02 -10.33
C ARG A 221 12.96 8.84 -9.56
N ARG A 222 12.33 9.10 -8.42
CA ARG A 222 11.69 8.09 -7.56
C ARG A 222 10.22 7.87 -7.85
N ARG A 223 9.62 8.68 -8.71
CA ARG A 223 8.27 8.46 -9.19
C ARG A 223 8.21 7.17 -10.00
N ILE A 224 7.12 6.41 -9.82
CA ILE A 224 6.86 5.22 -10.62
C ILE A 224 6.19 5.64 -11.93
N PRO A 225 6.76 5.33 -13.10
CA PRO A 225 6.11 5.57 -14.38
C PRO A 225 5.02 4.52 -14.62
N TYR A 226 3.93 4.64 -13.89
CA TYR A 226 2.83 3.66 -13.86
C TYR A 226 2.10 3.54 -15.20
N GLU A 227 2.17 4.55 -16.05
CA GLU A 227 1.69 4.54 -17.43
C GLU A 227 2.41 3.50 -18.31
N GLN A 228 3.54 3.00 -17.86
CA GLN A 228 4.29 1.94 -18.52
C GLN A 228 3.89 0.53 -18.07
N ILE A 229 3.01 0.39 -17.08
CA ILE A 229 2.56 -0.91 -16.59
C ILE A 229 1.63 -1.54 -17.61
N ASP A 230 2.05 -2.64 -18.20
CA ASP A 230 1.34 -3.36 -19.28
C ASP A 230 0.96 -4.81 -18.92
N VAL A 231 1.15 -5.19 -17.66
CA VAL A 231 0.82 -6.52 -17.13
C VAL A 231 -0.48 -6.51 -16.30
N PRO A 232 -1.20 -7.63 -16.27
CA PRO A 232 -2.35 -7.82 -15.40
C PRO A 232 -2.09 -7.40 -13.97
N THR A 233 -2.94 -6.51 -13.43
CA THR A 233 -2.74 -5.88 -12.11
C THR A 233 -3.94 -6.07 -11.20
N PHE A 234 -3.74 -6.66 -10.03
CA PHE A 234 -4.77 -6.83 -9.01
C PHE A 234 -4.42 -6.01 -7.77
N GLY A 235 -4.98 -4.81 -7.67
CA GLY A 235 -4.81 -3.91 -6.51
C GLY A 235 -5.65 -4.35 -5.32
N ILE A 236 -5.06 -4.43 -4.14
CA ILE A 236 -5.77 -4.75 -2.90
C ILE A 236 -5.50 -3.64 -1.88
N CYS A 237 -6.56 -3.12 -1.23
CA CYS A 237 -6.43 -2.11 -0.19
C CYS A 237 -7.60 -2.17 0.80
N GLY A 238 -7.58 -1.35 1.82
CA GLY A 238 -8.66 -1.20 2.78
C GLY A 238 -9.14 0.25 2.91
N TRP A 239 -10.42 0.44 3.19
CA TRP A 239 -11.01 1.78 3.40
C TRP A 239 -10.36 2.57 4.53
N TYR A 240 -9.72 1.88 5.46
CA TYR A 240 -9.06 2.49 6.61
C TYR A 240 -7.55 2.65 6.44
N ASP A 241 -7.10 2.59 5.19
CA ASP A 241 -5.69 2.77 4.85
C ASP A 241 -5.44 4.06 4.07
N ALA A 242 -4.27 4.64 4.25
CA ALA A 242 -3.88 5.86 3.54
C ALA A 242 -3.71 5.65 2.02
N TYR A 243 -3.54 4.42 1.58
CA TYR A 243 -3.32 4.08 0.17
C TYR A 243 -4.59 3.73 -0.60
N THR A 244 -5.77 3.96 -0.03
CA THR A 244 -7.05 3.68 -0.72
C THR A 244 -7.19 4.49 -2.01
N ALA A 245 -7.01 5.81 -1.95
CA ALA A 245 -7.10 6.65 -3.13
C ALA A 245 -6.00 6.33 -4.17
N PRO A 246 -4.71 6.20 -3.80
CA PRO A 246 -3.68 5.75 -4.73
C PRO A 246 -3.98 4.41 -5.41
N THR A 247 -4.58 3.45 -4.70
CA THR A 247 -4.96 2.15 -5.28
C THR A 247 -5.98 2.32 -6.42
N PHE A 248 -6.95 3.21 -6.28
CA PHE A 248 -7.88 3.53 -7.35
C PHE A 248 -7.21 4.27 -8.51
N LEU A 249 -6.27 5.18 -8.23
CA LEU A 249 -5.49 5.85 -9.29
C LEU A 249 -4.68 4.84 -10.11
N VAL A 250 -4.05 3.85 -9.48
CA VAL A 250 -3.40 2.74 -10.19
C VAL A 250 -4.41 1.98 -11.03
N TYR A 251 -5.56 1.63 -10.47
CA TYR A 251 -6.63 0.93 -11.20
C TYR A 251 -7.10 1.73 -12.43
N GLU A 252 -7.28 3.04 -12.32
CA GLU A 252 -7.69 3.88 -13.45
C GLU A 252 -6.63 3.95 -14.54
N ALA A 253 -5.37 4.09 -14.14
CA ALA A 253 -4.25 4.31 -15.05
C ALA A 253 -3.80 3.07 -15.84
N VAL A 254 -3.83 1.90 -15.22
CA VAL A 254 -3.42 0.65 -15.88
C VAL A 254 -4.41 0.27 -16.96
N THR A 255 -3.91 0.00 -18.18
CA THR A 255 -4.72 -0.40 -19.34
C THR A 255 -4.80 -1.92 -19.54
N ALA A 256 -3.86 -2.67 -18.99
CA ALA A 256 -3.88 -4.14 -18.96
C ALA A 256 -5.09 -4.67 -18.17
N PRO A 257 -5.40 -5.97 -18.25
CA PRO A 257 -6.42 -6.58 -17.39
C PRO A 257 -6.21 -6.21 -15.93
N LYS A 258 -7.26 -5.72 -15.27
CA LYS A 258 -7.12 -5.15 -13.94
C LYS A 258 -8.27 -5.53 -13.03
N ARG A 259 -7.97 -5.60 -11.74
CA ARG A 259 -8.94 -5.83 -10.68
C ARG A 259 -8.58 -4.99 -9.45
N VAL A 260 -9.58 -4.59 -8.68
CA VAL A 260 -9.38 -3.94 -7.40
C VAL A 260 -10.29 -4.55 -6.34
N LEU A 261 -9.75 -4.74 -5.13
CA LEU A 261 -10.46 -5.28 -3.98
C LEU A 261 -10.24 -4.35 -2.78
N ILE A 262 -11.32 -3.69 -2.33
CA ILE A 262 -11.27 -2.75 -1.22
C ILE A 262 -12.15 -3.24 -0.08
N GLY A 263 -11.52 -3.69 1.00
CA GLY A 263 -12.22 -4.20 2.18
C GLY A 263 -12.26 -3.22 3.34
N PRO A 264 -12.91 -3.60 4.46
CA PRO A 264 -12.95 -2.79 5.67
C PRO A 264 -11.68 -2.96 6.51
N TRP A 265 -10.51 -2.86 5.85
CA TRP A 265 -9.21 -3.15 6.45
C TRP A 265 -8.41 -1.88 6.69
N LYS A 266 -7.53 -1.97 7.68
CA LYS A 266 -6.39 -1.09 7.89
C LYS A 266 -5.20 -1.64 7.10
N HIS A 267 -4.01 -1.12 7.37
CA HIS A 267 -2.76 -1.56 6.73
C HIS A 267 -2.37 -2.99 7.13
N ALA A 268 -3.06 -3.97 6.58
CA ALA A 268 -2.84 -5.40 6.84
C ALA A 268 -3.21 -6.24 5.62
N LEU A 269 -2.55 -7.38 5.48
CA LEU A 269 -3.00 -8.40 4.51
C LEU A 269 -4.44 -8.81 4.86
N PRO A 270 -5.33 -9.01 3.87
CA PRO A 270 -6.73 -9.31 4.10
C PRO A 270 -6.97 -10.51 5.03
N ASP A 271 -6.12 -11.54 4.93
CA ASP A 271 -6.18 -12.74 5.78
C ASP A 271 -5.80 -12.46 7.24
N LEU A 272 -4.96 -11.45 7.48
CA LEU A 272 -4.41 -11.07 8.78
C LEU A 272 -5.10 -9.85 9.37
N SER A 273 -6.12 -9.33 8.72
CA SER A 273 -6.86 -8.18 9.24
C SER A 273 -7.68 -8.57 10.46
N PRO A 274 -7.64 -7.78 11.54
CA PRO A 274 -8.53 -7.99 12.68
C PRO A 274 -10.00 -7.66 12.34
N ASP A 275 -10.21 -6.88 11.27
CA ASP A 275 -11.53 -6.44 10.83
C ASP A 275 -11.96 -7.24 9.60
N ARG A 276 -12.92 -8.14 9.77
CA ARG A 276 -13.52 -8.95 8.69
C ARG A 276 -12.50 -9.56 7.73
N PRO A 277 -11.64 -10.46 8.18
CA PRO A 277 -10.68 -11.13 7.31
C PRO A 277 -11.40 -11.95 6.22
N ILE A 278 -10.73 -12.07 5.08
CA ILE A 278 -11.16 -12.95 3.99
C ILE A 278 -10.01 -13.84 3.56
N GLY A 279 -10.26 -14.83 2.72
CA GLY A 279 -9.22 -15.62 2.08
C GLY A 279 -8.47 -14.83 1.00
N GLY A 280 -7.75 -13.78 1.37
CA GLY A 280 -7.02 -12.92 0.44
C GLY A 280 -5.98 -13.69 -0.37
N ALA A 281 -5.26 -14.61 0.26
CA ALA A 281 -4.34 -15.51 -0.43
C ALA A 281 -5.03 -16.37 -1.49
N HIS A 282 -6.28 -16.79 -1.26
CA HIS A 282 -7.05 -17.53 -2.25
C HIS A 282 -7.45 -16.66 -3.45
N GLU A 283 -7.88 -15.40 -3.22
CA GLU A 283 -8.16 -14.46 -4.31
C GLU A 283 -6.91 -14.17 -5.16
N MET A 284 -5.75 -14.02 -4.49
CA MET A 284 -4.47 -13.89 -5.19
C MET A 284 -4.12 -15.17 -5.96
N LEU A 285 -4.34 -16.37 -5.41
CA LEU A 285 -4.11 -17.64 -6.09
C LEU A 285 -4.92 -17.75 -7.38
N ARG A 286 -6.21 -17.40 -7.35
CA ARG A 286 -7.05 -17.37 -8.55
C ARG A 286 -6.48 -16.45 -9.64
N TRP A 287 -5.95 -15.30 -9.23
CA TRP A 287 -5.27 -14.37 -10.13
C TRP A 287 -4.01 -14.96 -10.74
N TRP A 288 -3.16 -15.58 -9.90
CA TRP A 288 -1.92 -16.25 -10.36
C TRP A 288 -2.22 -17.42 -11.29
N ASP A 289 -3.18 -18.27 -10.96
CA ASP A 289 -3.57 -19.42 -11.78
C ASP A 289 -4.02 -18.98 -13.18
N ARG A 290 -4.76 -17.89 -13.28
CA ARG A 290 -5.19 -17.34 -14.56
C ARG A 290 -4.03 -16.82 -15.40
N TRP A 291 -3.13 -16.03 -14.81
CA TRP A 291 -2.13 -15.30 -15.58
C TRP A 291 -0.76 -15.97 -15.68
N LEU A 292 -0.40 -16.84 -14.76
CA LEU A 292 0.89 -17.53 -14.76
C LEU A 292 0.77 -18.98 -15.23
N LYS A 293 -0.34 -19.67 -14.96
CA LYS A 293 -0.61 -21.04 -15.39
C LYS A 293 -1.56 -21.14 -16.58
N GLY A 294 -2.27 -20.05 -16.93
CA GLY A 294 -3.24 -20.06 -18.03
C GLY A 294 -4.56 -20.76 -17.71
N ILE A 295 -4.85 -21.04 -16.43
CA ILE A 295 -6.07 -21.73 -16.00
C ILE A 295 -7.29 -20.82 -16.24
N GLN A 296 -8.30 -21.34 -16.91
CA GLN A 296 -9.54 -20.63 -17.22
C GLN A 296 -10.50 -20.70 -16.03
N ASN A 297 -10.19 -20.02 -14.93
CA ASN A 297 -10.98 -20.04 -13.71
C ASN A 297 -12.05 -18.92 -13.63
N GLY A 298 -12.15 -18.09 -14.67
CA GLY A 298 -13.17 -17.05 -14.79
C GLY A 298 -12.88 -15.74 -14.05
N VAL A 299 -11.77 -15.61 -13.34
CA VAL A 299 -11.44 -14.40 -12.55
C VAL A 299 -11.31 -13.14 -13.41
N ASP A 300 -10.94 -13.30 -14.68
CA ASP A 300 -10.83 -12.24 -15.68
C ASP A 300 -12.17 -11.80 -16.29
N LYS A 301 -13.26 -12.51 -15.98
CA LYS A 301 -14.63 -12.22 -16.43
C LYS A 301 -15.52 -11.68 -15.32
N GLU A 302 -15.07 -11.75 -14.08
CA GLU A 302 -15.77 -11.17 -12.94
C GLU A 302 -15.78 -9.64 -13.02
N PRO A 303 -16.77 -8.96 -12.39
CA PRO A 303 -16.71 -7.52 -12.22
C PRO A 303 -15.38 -7.11 -11.58
N PRO A 304 -14.61 -6.21 -12.20
CA PRO A 304 -13.24 -5.97 -11.79
C PRO A 304 -13.10 -5.14 -10.51
N VAL A 305 -14.17 -4.54 -10.02
CA VAL A 305 -14.17 -3.74 -8.80
C VAL A 305 -14.99 -4.43 -7.73
N ALA A 306 -14.33 -4.85 -6.66
CA ALA A 306 -14.99 -5.39 -5.48
C ALA A 306 -14.75 -4.44 -4.30
N ILE A 307 -15.82 -3.88 -3.74
CA ILE A 307 -15.76 -2.97 -2.60
C ILE A 307 -16.66 -3.43 -1.47
N TYR A 308 -16.22 -3.23 -0.24
CA TYR A 308 -17.04 -3.44 0.94
C TYR A 308 -17.79 -2.15 1.29
N VAL A 309 -19.12 -2.19 1.29
CA VAL A 309 -19.95 -1.05 1.67
C VAL A 309 -20.05 -1.00 3.19
N LEU A 310 -19.36 -0.04 3.80
CA LEU A 310 -19.15 0.01 5.24
C LEU A 310 -20.47 0.13 6.00
N GLY A 311 -21.37 0.91 5.84
CA GLY A 311 -22.61 1.02 6.60
C GLY A 311 -23.56 -0.16 6.42
N ALA A 312 -23.65 -0.67 5.19
CA ALA A 312 -24.47 -1.83 4.84
C ALA A 312 -23.80 -3.17 5.19
N GLU A 313 -22.50 -3.17 5.50
CA GLU A 313 -21.70 -4.34 5.85
C GLU A 313 -21.77 -5.48 4.82
N THR A 314 -21.74 -5.14 3.53
CA THR A 314 -21.85 -6.09 2.43
C THR A 314 -20.82 -5.83 1.34
N TRP A 315 -20.43 -6.88 0.64
CA TRP A 315 -19.61 -6.76 -0.56
C TRP A 315 -20.47 -6.37 -1.75
N ARG A 316 -19.92 -5.52 -2.59
CA ARG A 316 -20.54 -5.09 -3.84
C ARG A 316 -19.53 -5.19 -4.98
N HIS A 317 -19.98 -5.70 -6.09
CA HIS A 317 -19.17 -5.86 -7.30
C HIS A 317 -19.64 -4.89 -8.38
N GLU A 318 -18.69 -4.15 -8.96
CA GLU A 318 -18.96 -3.11 -9.94
C GLU A 318 -18.17 -3.37 -11.23
N ARG A 319 -18.75 -2.96 -12.36
CA ARG A 319 -18.12 -3.17 -13.66
C ARG A 319 -16.96 -2.23 -13.94
N ARG A 320 -16.93 -1.08 -13.30
CA ARG A 320 -15.85 -0.09 -13.41
C ARG A 320 -15.78 0.87 -12.20
N TRP A 321 -14.68 1.56 -12.12
CA TRP A 321 -14.48 2.71 -11.24
C TRP A 321 -14.01 3.91 -12.10
N PRO A 322 -14.50 5.16 -11.88
CA PRO A 322 -15.60 5.51 -10.97
C PRO A 322 -16.91 4.79 -11.33
N ILE A 323 -17.77 4.59 -10.33
CA ILE A 323 -19.03 3.84 -10.51
C ILE A 323 -19.98 4.65 -11.41
N GLU A 324 -20.52 4.02 -12.46
CA GLU A 324 -21.32 4.72 -13.50
C GLU A 324 -22.54 5.44 -12.97
N ARG A 325 -23.23 4.86 -12.00
CA ARG A 325 -24.46 5.43 -11.43
C ARG A 325 -24.21 6.47 -10.34
N THR A 326 -22.94 6.74 -10.00
CA THR A 326 -22.64 7.78 -9.01
C THR A 326 -22.98 9.15 -9.59
N THR A 327 -23.80 9.89 -8.86
CA THR A 327 -24.13 11.27 -9.18
C THR A 327 -23.46 12.21 -8.17
N SER A 328 -22.96 13.34 -8.67
CA SER A 328 -22.37 14.35 -7.79
C SER A 328 -23.49 15.19 -7.17
N SER A 329 -23.53 15.22 -5.84
CA SER A 329 -24.36 16.15 -5.10
C SER A 329 -23.50 17.26 -4.52
N ARG A 330 -23.95 18.51 -4.71
CA ARG A 330 -23.24 19.67 -4.20
C ARG A 330 -23.93 20.17 -2.93
N PHE A 331 -23.11 20.45 -1.93
CA PHE A 331 -23.53 21.12 -0.71
C PHE A 331 -22.72 22.39 -0.53
N TYR A 332 -23.34 23.42 -0.02
CA TYR A 332 -22.75 24.74 0.21
C TYR A 332 -22.58 24.95 1.71
N LEU A 333 -21.43 25.52 2.06
CA LEU A 333 -21.19 26.02 3.41
C LEU A 333 -22.04 27.28 3.57
N ASP A 334 -22.96 27.29 4.52
CA ASP A 334 -23.95 28.33 4.70
C ASP A 334 -23.75 29.06 6.03
N ALA A 335 -24.43 30.20 6.19
CA ALA A 335 -24.50 30.92 7.44
C ALA A 335 -24.97 30.00 8.59
N ASP A 336 -24.64 30.37 9.82
CA ASP A 336 -24.96 29.57 11.02
C ASP A 336 -24.43 28.13 11.02
N ARG A 337 -23.36 27.90 10.25
CA ARG A 337 -22.73 26.60 10.13
C ARG A 337 -23.62 25.53 9.51
N GLY A 338 -24.53 25.94 8.66
CA GLY A 338 -25.33 25.05 7.83
C GLY A 338 -24.54 24.40 6.70
N LEU A 339 -24.94 23.22 6.29
CA LEU A 339 -24.51 22.56 5.06
C LEU A 339 -25.76 22.30 4.20
N SER A 340 -25.96 23.13 3.18
CA SER A 340 -27.19 23.23 2.40
C SER A 340 -27.02 22.72 0.96
N PRO A 341 -28.00 22.04 0.35
CA PRO A 341 -27.97 21.74 -1.08
C PRO A 341 -28.17 22.99 -1.96
N HIS A 342 -28.57 24.11 -1.38
CA HIS A 342 -28.78 25.38 -2.08
C HIS A 342 -27.71 26.39 -1.69
N PRO A 343 -27.24 27.23 -2.64
CA PRO A 343 -26.30 28.29 -2.30
C PRO A 343 -26.92 29.25 -1.27
N GLY A 344 -26.11 29.65 -0.29
CA GLY A 344 -26.47 30.66 0.68
C GLY A 344 -26.35 32.09 0.17
N ASP A 345 -26.43 33.06 1.04
CA ASP A 345 -26.26 34.47 0.72
C ASP A 345 -24.77 34.79 0.48
N ASP A 346 -24.43 35.30 -0.70
CA ASP A 346 -23.07 35.71 -1.06
C ASP A 346 -22.54 36.89 -0.20
N LEU A 347 -23.39 37.54 0.56
CA LEU A 347 -23.01 38.65 1.45
C LEU A 347 -22.72 38.21 2.88
N ALA A 348 -22.76 36.90 3.18
CA ALA A 348 -22.44 36.40 4.49
C ALA A 348 -20.96 36.73 4.88
N ALA A 349 -20.77 37.09 6.13
CA ALA A 349 -19.44 37.32 6.67
C ALA A 349 -18.63 36.00 6.64
N PRO A 350 -17.32 36.08 6.45
CA PRO A 350 -16.47 34.90 6.49
C PRO A 350 -16.47 34.26 7.88
N ASP A 351 -16.42 32.94 7.91
CA ASP A 351 -16.16 32.22 9.15
C ASP A 351 -14.68 32.33 9.52
N GLU A 352 -14.40 32.60 10.78
CA GLU A 352 -13.04 32.68 11.29
C GLU A 352 -12.67 31.45 12.10
N TYR A 353 -11.41 31.02 11.95
CA TYR A 353 -10.81 29.92 12.70
C TYR A 353 -9.41 30.29 13.17
N VAL A 354 -9.21 30.17 14.47
CA VAL A 354 -7.88 30.33 15.06
C VAL A 354 -7.25 28.95 15.22
N TYR A 355 -6.12 28.73 14.57
CA TYR A 355 -5.42 27.45 14.65
C TYR A 355 -5.05 27.08 16.09
N ASP A 356 -5.42 25.89 16.48
CA ASP A 356 -5.02 25.27 17.75
C ASP A 356 -4.36 23.93 17.47
N ALA A 357 -3.05 23.81 17.73
CA ALA A 357 -2.26 22.58 17.50
C ALA A 357 -2.76 21.38 18.31
N ARG A 358 -3.64 21.58 19.30
CA ARG A 358 -4.23 20.50 20.10
C ARG A 358 -5.47 19.90 19.46
N VAL A 359 -5.96 20.51 18.38
CA VAL A 359 -7.15 20.05 17.64
C VAL A 359 -6.68 19.19 16.47
N GLY A 360 -7.29 18.04 16.30
CA GLY A 360 -6.93 17.15 15.24
C GLY A 360 -7.90 16.00 15.05
N ALA A 361 -7.40 14.84 14.79
CA ALA A 361 -8.17 13.60 14.74
C ALA A 361 -8.25 12.95 16.12
N GLY A 362 -8.62 13.67 17.14
CA GLY A 362 -8.68 13.32 18.56
C GLY A 362 -8.31 11.90 18.96
N SER A 363 -7.90 11.68 20.13
CA SER A 363 -7.53 10.39 20.67
C SER A 363 -6.84 9.42 19.71
N ILE A 364 -5.55 9.39 19.67
CA ILE A 364 -4.74 8.43 18.90
C ILE A 364 -4.91 8.65 17.40
N GLY A 365 -4.19 9.60 16.88
CA GLY A 365 -4.21 10.04 15.50
C GLY A 365 -4.46 8.94 14.47
N TYR A 366 -5.21 9.26 13.44
CA TYR A 366 -5.44 8.36 12.33
C TYR A 366 -4.11 7.85 11.79
N ASN A 367 -3.77 6.65 12.20
CA ASN A 367 -2.66 5.92 11.66
C ASN A 367 -3.16 4.56 11.16
N GLY A 368 -3.71 4.54 9.95
CA GLY A 368 -4.15 3.34 9.27
C GLY A 368 -3.04 2.30 9.13
N HIS A 369 -1.78 2.71 9.23
CA HIS A 369 -0.63 1.80 9.21
C HIS A 369 -0.48 0.96 10.49
N ARG A 370 -1.17 1.32 11.57
CA ARG A 370 -1.13 0.49 12.79
C ARG A 370 -2.37 -0.36 12.90
N LYS A 371 -2.33 -1.56 12.32
CA LYS A 371 -3.45 -2.53 12.34
C LYS A 371 -4.02 -2.80 13.74
N TRP A 372 -3.24 -2.58 14.78
CA TRP A 372 -3.60 -2.82 16.17
C TRP A 372 -4.29 -1.66 16.88
N LEU A 373 -4.15 -0.44 16.37
CA LEU A 373 -4.78 0.71 17.00
C LEU A 373 -6.25 0.83 16.56
N PRO A 374 -7.14 1.25 17.47
CA PRO A 374 -8.50 1.55 17.07
C PRO A 374 -8.52 2.69 16.05
N LEU A 375 -9.55 2.70 15.21
CA LEU A 375 -9.82 3.86 14.37
C LEU A 375 -10.25 5.02 15.26
N PRO A 376 -10.07 6.28 14.80
CA PRO A 376 -10.64 7.43 15.49
C PRO A 376 -12.14 7.21 15.72
N GLY A 377 -12.54 7.28 16.96
CA GLY A 377 -13.92 7.09 17.36
C GLY A 377 -14.73 8.38 17.30
N ASP A 378 -15.31 8.76 18.44
CA ASP A 378 -16.04 10.00 18.59
C ASP A 378 -15.12 11.22 18.40
N GLN A 379 -15.44 12.06 17.42
CA GLN A 379 -14.68 13.25 17.08
C GLN A 379 -15.25 14.52 17.76
N SER A 380 -16.30 14.40 18.54
CA SER A 380 -17.04 15.56 19.11
C SER A 380 -16.15 16.54 19.87
N ALA A 381 -15.13 16.04 20.57
CA ALA A 381 -14.21 16.89 21.33
C ALA A 381 -13.38 17.83 20.44
N ASP A 382 -12.96 17.37 19.28
CA ASP A 382 -12.23 18.16 18.29
C ASP A 382 -13.17 18.97 17.39
N ASP A 383 -14.34 18.42 17.09
CA ASP A 383 -15.36 19.07 16.27
C ASP A 383 -15.82 20.39 16.91
N HIS A 384 -16.02 20.42 18.23
CA HIS A 384 -16.38 21.66 18.94
C HIS A 384 -15.32 22.77 18.86
N ARG A 385 -14.10 22.44 18.47
CA ARG A 385 -13.00 23.38 18.29
C ARG A 385 -12.58 23.54 16.83
N SER A 386 -13.43 23.10 15.92
CA SER A 386 -13.26 23.17 14.47
C SER A 386 -14.40 23.93 13.82
N LEU A 387 -14.23 24.36 12.58
CA LEU A 387 -15.36 24.83 11.78
C LEU A 387 -16.19 23.62 11.35
N MET A 388 -17.41 23.51 11.89
CA MET A 388 -18.35 22.44 11.54
C MET A 388 -19.52 23.01 10.74
N TYR A 389 -19.84 22.34 9.64
CA TYR A 389 -21.03 22.61 8.85
C TYR A 389 -21.88 21.35 8.79
N THR A 390 -23.16 21.46 9.12
CA THR A 390 -24.01 20.28 9.31
C THR A 390 -25.31 20.42 8.52
N THR A 391 -25.70 19.35 7.82
CA THR A 391 -27.02 19.27 7.16
C THR A 391 -28.14 19.19 8.21
N ALA A 392 -29.37 19.48 7.80
CA ALA A 392 -30.53 18.96 8.51
C ALA A 392 -30.45 17.41 8.58
N PRO A 393 -31.16 16.78 9.53
CA PRO A 393 -31.23 15.31 9.55
C PRO A 393 -31.71 14.79 8.21
N LEU A 394 -30.98 13.76 7.69
CA LEU A 394 -31.36 13.12 6.44
C LEU A 394 -32.66 12.33 6.64
N GLU A 395 -33.58 12.46 5.71
CA GLU A 395 -34.86 11.74 5.71
C GLU A 395 -34.64 10.30 5.14
N ASP A 396 -33.84 10.18 4.09
CA ASP A 396 -33.54 8.92 3.44
C ASP A 396 -32.09 8.47 3.68
N PRO A 397 -31.82 7.17 3.64
CA PRO A 397 -30.46 6.65 3.65
C PRO A 397 -29.66 7.16 2.44
N ILE A 398 -28.43 7.60 2.68
CA ILE A 398 -27.49 8.02 1.64
C ILE A 398 -26.28 7.10 1.61
N GLU A 399 -25.83 6.75 0.41
CA GLU A 399 -24.56 6.08 0.20
C GLU A 399 -23.57 7.05 -0.45
N ILE A 400 -22.39 7.19 0.15
CA ILE A 400 -21.30 8.00 -0.39
C ILE A 400 -20.24 7.04 -0.90
N THR A 401 -20.06 7.00 -2.22
CA THR A 401 -19.04 6.15 -2.87
C THR A 401 -18.39 6.95 -3.99
N GLY A 402 -17.10 7.21 -3.85
CA GLY A 402 -16.34 8.05 -4.79
C GLY A 402 -15.33 8.91 -4.04
N ALA A 403 -14.78 9.91 -4.72
CA ALA A 403 -13.85 10.88 -4.17
C ALA A 403 -14.59 12.18 -3.81
N PRO A 404 -14.80 12.49 -2.51
CA PRO A 404 -15.38 13.77 -2.12
C PRO A 404 -14.42 14.90 -2.42
N VAL A 405 -14.96 16.04 -2.85
CA VAL A 405 -14.17 17.24 -3.19
C VAL A 405 -14.69 18.42 -2.37
N ALA A 406 -13.80 19.07 -1.64
CA ALA A 406 -14.07 20.34 -1.00
C ALA A 406 -13.52 21.49 -1.85
N ARG A 407 -14.33 22.54 -2.05
CA ARG A 407 -13.90 23.79 -2.71
C ARG A 407 -14.13 24.94 -1.73
N ILE A 408 -13.02 25.56 -1.30
CA ILE A 408 -13.04 26.54 -0.23
C ILE A 408 -12.32 27.79 -0.70
N TRP A 409 -12.88 28.97 -0.42
CA TRP A 409 -12.17 30.25 -0.52
C TRP A 409 -11.57 30.53 0.84
N LEU A 410 -10.27 30.76 0.88
CA LEU A 410 -9.50 30.89 2.10
C LEU A 410 -8.60 32.11 2.07
N SER A 411 -8.52 32.82 3.17
CA SER A 411 -7.42 33.74 3.48
C SER A 411 -6.78 33.35 4.81
N ALA A 412 -5.51 33.63 4.98
CA ALA A 412 -4.79 33.33 6.21
C ALA A 412 -3.89 34.50 6.61
N THR A 413 -3.59 34.61 7.89
CA THR A 413 -2.61 35.58 8.41
C THR A 413 -1.16 35.11 8.27
N SER A 414 -0.96 33.85 7.84
CA SER A 414 0.33 33.22 7.57
C SER A 414 0.56 33.13 6.05
N VAL A 415 1.82 33.15 5.64
CA VAL A 415 2.21 32.95 4.23
C VAL A 415 1.97 31.51 3.75
N GLU A 416 1.94 30.56 4.68
CA GLU A 416 1.62 29.16 4.42
C GLU A 416 0.63 28.66 5.44
N THR A 417 -0.34 27.87 5.00
CA THR A 417 -1.31 27.21 5.87
C THR A 417 -1.75 25.87 5.30
N SER A 418 -2.02 24.92 6.17
CA SER A 418 -2.57 23.63 5.80
C SER A 418 -4.04 23.57 6.19
N VAL A 419 -4.86 23.05 5.29
CA VAL A 419 -6.30 22.88 5.53
C VAL A 419 -6.62 21.40 5.49
N VAL A 420 -7.31 20.93 6.54
CA VAL A 420 -7.80 19.56 6.63
C VAL A 420 -9.32 19.58 6.64
N VAL A 421 -9.94 18.87 5.73
CA VAL A 421 -11.39 18.73 5.63
C VAL A 421 -11.76 17.28 5.95
N LYS A 422 -12.70 17.11 6.87
CA LYS A 422 -13.27 15.81 7.22
C LYS A 422 -14.74 15.76 6.81
N LEU A 423 -15.13 14.72 6.05
CA LEU A 423 -16.55 14.42 5.83
C LEU A 423 -16.99 13.39 6.86
N CYS A 424 -17.97 13.77 7.69
CA CYS A 424 -18.40 12.96 8.83
C CYS A 424 -19.90 12.73 8.81
N GLY A 425 -20.36 11.58 9.33
CA GLY A 425 -21.75 11.36 9.68
C GLY A 425 -22.00 11.73 11.15
N LYS A 426 -23.01 12.54 11.41
CA LYS A 426 -23.45 12.89 12.77
C LYS A 426 -24.66 12.04 13.16
N PHE A 427 -24.58 11.34 14.27
CA PHE A 427 -25.65 10.47 14.77
C PHE A 427 -26.25 11.02 16.06
N ARG A 428 -27.56 10.86 16.24
CA ARG A 428 -28.27 11.29 17.47
C ARG A 428 -27.83 10.48 18.70
N SER A 429 -27.42 9.24 18.50
CA SER A 429 -26.86 8.42 19.59
C SER A 429 -25.70 7.59 19.05
N TRP A 430 -24.59 7.65 19.76
CA TRP A 430 -23.45 6.81 19.50
C TRP A 430 -23.66 5.40 20.05
N ARG A 431 -23.72 4.41 19.20
CA ARG A 431 -23.77 2.99 19.56
C ARG A 431 -22.51 2.23 19.14
N GLY A 432 -21.35 2.84 19.24
CA GLY A 432 -20.07 2.16 19.00
C GLY A 432 -19.75 1.81 17.54
N TYR A 433 -20.53 2.36 16.62
CA TYR A 433 -20.25 2.06 15.25
C TYR A 433 -19.89 3.32 14.58
N ILE A 434 -18.92 3.46 14.42
CA ILE A 434 -18.34 4.30 13.74
C ILE A 434 -18.65 4.66 12.56
N LEU A 435 -18.57 5.53 12.17
CA LEU A 435 -18.30 5.74 11.13
C LEU A 435 -17.85 4.66 10.69
N LYS A 436 -18.21 3.96 11.38
CA LYS A 436 -18.09 2.89 11.28
C LYS A 436 -17.71 3.05 10.07
N LYS A 437 -16.84 3.69 10.16
CA LYS A 437 -16.76 3.27 9.39
C LYS A 437 -16.97 4.02 8.24
N GLY A 438 -16.41 4.83 8.13
CA GLY A 438 -16.62 5.66 7.11
C GLY A 438 -17.72 6.41 7.12
N ARG A 439 -17.99 6.43 8.07
CA ARG A 439 -18.85 7.44 8.28
C ARG A 439 -18.14 8.72 8.35
#